data_257fe190b3db1f4d0d2e721ca4ec7fac
#
_entry.id   257fe190b3db1f4d0d2e721ca4ec7fac
#
_cell.length_a   1.000
_cell.length_b   1.000
_cell.length_c   1.000
_cell.angle_alpha   90.00
_cell.angle_beta   90.00
_cell.angle_gamma   90.00
#
_symmetry.space_group_name_H-M   'P 1'
#
loop_
_entity.id
_entity.type
_entity.pdbx_description
1 polymer ?
#
loop_
_entity_poly.entity_id
_entity_poly.type
_entity_poly.pdbx_seq_one_letter_code
_entity_poly.pdbx_strand_id
1 'polypeptide(L)'
;MSKPITKHLVVPVANEEDARETARVLDSYEYGQVTVVHVIEKGGGVPDKLPLEQAELRASDVFGAFRGFIPEADTETAYSRDVVAAIIDVAADVDASAIAFHPRGGSRLVQFLSGDTALKLITDADRPVISLPEQTENK
;
A
#
# COMPACT_ATOMS: atom_id res chain seq x y z
N MET A 1 16.47 -18.87 -13.55
CA MET A 1 15.26 -18.45 -14.10
C MET A 1 14.75 -17.21 -13.47
N SER A 2 14.42 -16.26 -14.24
CA SER A 2 13.95 -14.99 -13.71
C SER A 2 12.44 -14.92 -13.77
N LYS A 3 11.87 -14.06 -12.95
CA LYS A 3 10.45 -13.87 -12.97
C LYS A 3 10.17 -12.40 -13.15
N PRO A 4 9.00 -12.06 -13.68
CA PRO A 4 8.68 -10.65 -13.86
C PRO A 4 8.58 -9.93 -12.53
N ILE A 5 9.05 -8.70 -12.49
CA ILE A 5 8.94 -7.90 -11.29
C ILE A 5 7.48 -7.71 -10.91
N THR A 6 6.58 -7.67 -11.89
CA THR A 6 5.17 -7.42 -11.63
C THR A 6 4.36 -8.69 -11.41
N LYS A 7 5.04 -9.82 -11.19
CA LYS A 7 4.30 -11.07 -11.03
C LYS A 7 3.36 -11.04 -9.85
N HIS A 8 3.81 -10.54 -8.71
CA HIS A 8 2.97 -10.44 -7.53
C HIS A 8 3.38 -9.18 -6.77
N LEU A 9 2.54 -8.19 -6.82
CA LEU A 9 2.82 -6.90 -6.21
C LEU A 9 2.13 -6.75 -4.88
N VAL A 10 2.85 -6.26 -3.89
CA VAL A 10 2.25 -5.82 -2.64
C VAL A 10 2.12 -4.30 -2.75
N VAL A 11 0.91 -3.80 -2.51
CA VAL A 11 0.59 -2.41 -2.74
C VAL A 11 0.06 -1.79 -1.46
N PRO A 12 0.88 -1.02 -0.75
CA PRO A 12 0.41 -0.37 0.47
C PRO A 12 -0.43 0.87 0.14
N VAL A 13 -1.51 1.05 0.86
CA VAL A 13 -2.39 2.20 0.69
C VAL A 13 -2.76 2.76 2.05
N ALA A 14 -2.94 4.06 2.12
CA ALA A 14 -3.14 4.74 3.39
C ALA A 14 -4.60 4.99 3.72
N ASN A 15 -5.39 5.36 2.73
CA ASN A 15 -6.79 5.68 2.96
C ASN A 15 -7.56 5.44 1.67
N GLU A 16 -8.85 5.74 1.69
CA GLU A 16 -9.70 5.45 0.54
C GLU A 16 -9.25 6.19 -0.70
N GLU A 17 -8.92 7.46 -0.55
CA GLU A 17 -8.52 8.25 -1.71
C GLU A 17 -7.22 7.71 -2.30
N ASP A 18 -6.26 7.40 -1.43
CA ASP A 18 -4.99 6.84 -1.85
C ASP A 18 -5.21 5.49 -2.53
N ALA A 19 -6.09 4.67 -1.98
CA ALA A 19 -6.37 3.37 -2.55
C ALA A 19 -6.97 3.49 -3.94
N ARG A 20 -7.89 4.41 -4.10
CA ARG A 20 -8.55 4.61 -5.38
C ARG A 20 -7.56 5.09 -6.43
N GLU A 21 -6.74 6.08 -6.07
CA GLU A 21 -5.78 6.61 -7.02
C GLU A 21 -4.70 5.59 -7.37
N THR A 22 -4.22 4.86 -6.37
CA THR A 22 -3.19 3.86 -6.61
C THR A 22 -3.71 2.77 -7.52
N ALA A 23 -4.93 2.29 -7.26
CA ALA A 23 -5.50 1.23 -8.08
C ALA A 23 -5.74 1.72 -9.50
N ARG A 24 -6.20 2.96 -9.64
CA ARG A 24 -6.46 3.51 -10.96
C ARG A 24 -5.19 3.57 -11.79
N VAL A 25 -4.09 4.04 -11.18
CA VAL A 25 -2.83 4.13 -11.90
C VAL A 25 -2.30 2.75 -12.22
N LEU A 26 -2.33 1.85 -11.24
CA LEU A 26 -1.81 0.52 -11.42
C LEU A 26 -2.58 -0.24 -12.51
N ASP A 27 -3.86 0.00 -12.60
CA ASP A 27 -4.70 -0.71 -13.55
C ASP A 27 -4.31 -0.42 -15.00
N SER A 28 -3.53 0.61 -15.25
CA SER A 28 -3.07 0.91 -16.60
C SER A 28 -1.81 0.13 -16.98
N TYR A 29 -1.28 -0.67 -16.08
CA TYR A 29 -0.09 -1.47 -16.34
C TYR A 29 -0.44 -2.95 -16.30
N GLU A 30 0.48 -3.77 -16.76
CA GLU A 30 0.30 -5.21 -16.69
C GLU A 30 0.88 -5.73 -15.39
N TYR A 31 0.16 -6.59 -14.73
CA TYR A 31 0.63 -7.20 -13.49
C TYR A 31 -0.04 -8.57 -13.35
N GLY A 32 0.53 -9.38 -12.50
CA GLY A 32 -0.06 -10.68 -12.21
C GLY A 32 -1.01 -10.59 -11.05
N GLN A 33 -0.52 -10.94 -9.87
CA GLN A 33 -1.34 -10.93 -8.66
C GLN A 33 -1.07 -9.65 -7.88
N VAL A 34 -2.06 -9.16 -7.18
CA VAL A 34 -1.91 -7.96 -6.36
C VAL A 34 -2.44 -8.24 -4.97
N THR A 35 -1.67 -7.88 -3.96
CA THR A 35 -2.10 -7.91 -2.57
C THR A 35 -2.04 -6.47 -2.06
N VAL A 36 -3.20 -5.90 -1.79
CA VAL A 36 -3.24 -4.54 -1.26
C VAL A 36 -3.15 -4.62 0.26
N VAL A 37 -2.32 -3.80 0.86
CA VAL A 37 -2.12 -3.83 2.30
C VAL A 37 -2.44 -2.47 2.91
N HIS A 38 -3.13 -2.51 4.04
CA HIS A 38 -3.44 -1.32 4.81
C HIS A 38 -2.87 -1.55 6.20
N VAL A 39 -2.01 -0.65 6.65
CA VAL A 39 -1.40 -0.77 7.96
C VAL A 39 -2.13 0.12 8.93
N ILE A 40 -2.61 -0.48 10.01
CA ILE A 40 -3.25 0.26 11.07
C ILE A 40 -2.16 0.53 12.10
N GLU A 41 -1.83 1.79 12.25
CA GLU A 41 -0.76 2.16 13.15
C GLU A 41 -1.21 2.11 14.58
N LYS A 42 -0.42 1.48 15.41
CA LYS A 42 -0.68 1.47 16.82
C LYS A 42 0.07 2.62 17.43
N GLY A 43 -0.62 3.47 18.11
CA GLY A 43 0.02 4.59 18.71
C GLY A 43 0.86 4.19 19.90
N GLY A 44 2.11 4.54 19.89
CA GLY A 44 2.98 4.18 20.97
C GLY A 44 2.66 4.96 22.22
N GLY A 45 1.99 4.34 23.13
CA GLY A 45 1.67 4.98 24.37
C GLY A 45 0.45 5.84 24.35
N VAL A 46 -0.14 6.05 23.21
CA VAL A 46 -1.35 6.82 23.13
C VAL A 46 -2.52 5.87 23.14
N PRO A 47 -3.51 6.09 23.97
CA PRO A 47 -4.66 5.19 23.98
C PRO A 47 -5.31 5.14 22.62
N ASP A 48 -5.75 3.97 22.24
CA ASP A 48 -6.41 3.80 20.99
C ASP A 48 -7.68 4.60 21.01
N LYS A 49 -7.76 5.57 20.16
CA LYS A 49 -8.94 6.31 20.07
C LYS A 49 -9.94 5.64 19.20
N LEU A 50 -9.49 4.74 18.40
CA LEU A 50 -10.34 4.07 17.43
C LEU A 50 -10.46 2.63 17.83
N PRO A 51 -11.62 2.19 18.26
CA PRO A 51 -11.80 0.77 18.59
C PRO A 51 -11.45 -0.11 17.41
N LEU A 52 -11.05 -1.32 17.72
CA LEU A 52 -10.65 -2.25 16.70
C LEU A 52 -11.73 -2.43 15.63
N GLU A 53 -12.97 -2.51 16.03
CA GLU A 53 -14.04 -2.66 15.08
C GLU A 53 -14.08 -1.53 14.07
N GLN A 54 -13.87 -0.29 14.53
CA GLN A 54 -13.90 0.85 13.62
C GLN A 54 -12.69 0.84 12.71
N ALA A 55 -11.55 0.41 13.24
CA ALA A 55 -10.34 0.34 12.42
C ALA A 55 -10.54 -0.69 11.31
N GLU A 56 -11.18 -1.81 11.62
CA GLU A 56 -11.42 -2.83 10.63
C GLU A 56 -12.44 -2.40 9.60
N LEU A 57 -13.44 -1.64 10.01
CA LEU A 57 -14.40 -1.10 9.06
C LEU A 57 -13.73 -0.13 8.11
N ARG A 58 -12.84 0.68 8.65
CA ARG A 58 -12.13 1.63 7.81
C ARG A 58 -11.24 0.89 6.81
N ALA A 59 -10.58 -0.18 7.26
CA ALA A 59 -9.76 -0.97 6.36
C ALA A 59 -10.61 -1.58 5.25
N SER A 60 -11.79 -2.04 5.60
CA SER A 60 -12.69 -2.60 4.62
C SER A 60 -13.06 -1.57 3.55
N ASP A 61 -13.29 -0.33 3.97
CA ASP A 61 -13.62 0.74 3.03
C ASP A 61 -12.44 1.05 2.13
N VAL A 62 -11.23 1.02 2.68
CA VAL A 62 -10.02 1.26 1.90
C VAL A 62 -9.88 0.17 0.83
N PHE A 63 -10.07 -1.09 1.24
CA PHE A 63 -9.95 -2.19 0.29
C PHE A 63 -11.04 -2.13 -0.77
N GLY A 64 -12.24 -1.72 -0.39
CA GLY A 64 -13.32 -1.57 -1.35
C GLY A 64 -13.00 -0.53 -2.41
N ALA A 65 -12.37 0.56 -1.99
CA ALA A 65 -11.97 1.60 -2.92
C ALA A 65 -10.93 1.08 -3.91
N PHE A 66 -9.98 0.26 -3.43
CA PHE A 66 -8.97 -0.32 -4.29
C PHE A 66 -9.59 -1.30 -5.27
N ARG A 67 -10.47 -2.15 -4.78
CA ARG A 67 -11.09 -3.17 -5.61
C ARG A 67 -12.07 -2.60 -6.61
N GLY A 68 -12.40 -1.33 -6.52
CA GLY A 68 -13.21 -0.69 -7.53
C GLY A 68 -12.52 -0.71 -8.88
N PHE A 69 -11.19 -0.73 -8.89
CA PHE A 69 -10.43 -0.82 -10.13
C PHE A 69 -9.77 -2.18 -10.31
N ILE A 70 -9.41 -2.83 -9.22
CA ILE A 70 -8.73 -4.12 -9.30
C ILE A 70 -9.50 -5.11 -8.42
N PRO A 71 -10.59 -5.65 -8.95
CA PRO A 71 -11.48 -6.48 -8.12
C PRO A 71 -10.87 -7.78 -7.64
N GLU A 72 -9.83 -8.27 -8.31
CA GLU A 72 -9.23 -9.52 -7.89
C GLU A 72 -8.16 -9.37 -6.84
N ALA A 73 -7.91 -8.16 -6.37
CA ALA A 73 -6.83 -7.95 -5.39
C ALA A 73 -7.12 -8.69 -4.10
N ASP A 74 -6.08 -9.31 -3.56
CA ASP A 74 -6.13 -9.88 -2.23
C ASP A 74 -5.88 -8.76 -1.24
N THR A 75 -6.33 -8.91 -0.03
CA THR A 75 -6.22 -7.85 0.96
C THR A 75 -5.49 -8.36 2.19
N GLU A 76 -4.73 -7.47 2.82
CA GLU A 76 -4.03 -7.76 4.06
C GLU A 76 -4.10 -6.55 4.96
N THR A 77 -4.47 -6.77 6.20
CA THR A 77 -4.46 -5.69 7.19
C THR A 77 -3.36 -6.02 8.18
N ALA A 78 -2.49 -5.07 8.41
CA ALA A 78 -1.40 -5.24 9.35
C ALA A 78 -1.52 -4.23 10.48
N TYR A 79 -1.11 -4.62 11.67
CA TYR A 79 -1.15 -3.73 12.83
C TYR A 79 0.28 -3.56 13.30
N SER A 80 0.77 -2.33 13.31
CA SER A 80 2.18 -2.14 13.65
C SER A 80 2.45 -0.68 13.97
N ARG A 81 3.48 -0.47 14.76
CA ARG A 81 3.96 0.88 14.99
C ARG A 81 4.88 1.30 13.86
N ASP A 82 5.47 0.34 13.19
CA ASP A 82 6.43 0.61 12.13
C ASP A 82 5.81 0.22 10.81
N VAL A 83 5.30 1.22 10.10
CA VAL A 83 4.58 0.99 8.86
C VAL A 83 5.48 0.34 7.81
N VAL A 84 6.71 0.81 7.70
CA VAL A 84 7.61 0.28 6.68
C VAL A 84 7.92 -1.18 6.96
N ALA A 85 8.22 -1.51 8.22
CA ALA A 85 8.50 -2.89 8.57
C ALA A 85 7.31 -3.79 8.29
N ALA A 86 6.10 -3.29 8.56
CA ALA A 86 4.90 -4.08 8.31
C ALA A 86 4.71 -4.36 6.84
N ILE A 87 4.97 -3.38 5.99
CA ILE A 87 4.85 -3.57 4.54
C ILE A 87 5.85 -4.62 4.06
N ILE A 88 7.08 -4.52 4.54
CA ILE A 88 8.11 -5.47 4.13
C ILE A 88 7.77 -6.87 4.61
N ASP A 89 7.23 -6.98 5.82
CA ASP A 89 6.85 -8.29 6.36
C ASP A 89 5.73 -8.92 5.53
N VAL A 90 4.73 -8.13 5.14
CA VAL A 90 3.66 -8.66 4.31
C VAL A 90 4.22 -9.12 2.97
N ALA A 91 5.12 -8.34 2.39
CA ALA A 91 5.71 -8.71 1.11
C ALA A 91 6.46 -10.04 1.22
N ALA A 92 7.14 -10.26 2.34
CA ALA A 92 7.83 -11.53 2.56
C ALA A 92 6.84 -12.67 2.75
N ASP A 93 5.79 -12.42 3.51
CA ASP A 93 4.80 -13.46 3.79
C ASP A 93 4.12 -13.97 2.54
N VAL A 94 3.84 -13.11 1.59
CA VAL A 94 3.16 -13.52 0.36
C VAL A 94 4.15 -13.78 -0.77
N ASP A 95 5.43 -13.68 -0.48
CA ASP A 95 6.48 -13.90 -1.48
C ASP A 95 6.29 -13.00 -2.68
N ALA A 96 6.13 -11.74 -2.43
CA ALA A 96 5.88 -10.77 -3.49
C ALA A 96 7.12 -10.58 -4.36
N SER A 97 6.91 -10.30 -5.64
CA SER A 97 8.02 -10.02 -6.53
C SER A 97 8.47 -8.57 -6.39
N ALA A 98 7.60 -7.70 -5.93
CA ALA A 98 7.95 -6.30 -5.74
C ALA A 98 6.90 -5.62 -4.89
N ILE A 99 7.26 -4.44 -4.38
CA ILE A 99 6.33 -3.59 -3.65
C ILE A 99 6.08 -2.39 -4.55
N ALA A 100 4.83 -2.07 -4.82
CA ALA A 100 4.51 -0.92 -5.66
C ALA A 100 3.69 0.08 -4.86
N PHE A 101 4.05 1.34 -4.90
CA PHE A 101 3.32 2.34 -4.15
C PHE A 101 3.16 3.60 -4.99
N HIS A 102 2.22 4.42 -4.61
CA HIS A 102 1.93 5.66 -5.30
C HIS A 102 2.29 6.80 -4.37
N PRO A 103 3.39 7.49 -4.61
CA PRO A 103 3.78 8.57 -3.71
C PRO A 103 2.81 9.74 -3.83
N ARG A 104 2.54 10.34 -2.70
CA ARG A 104 1.63 11.46 -2.66
C ARG A 104 2.40 12.70 -2.28
N GLY A 105 3.07 13.25 -3.23
CA GLY A 105 3.87 14.43 -2.97
C GLY A 105 2.99 15.60 -2.66
N GLY A 106 3.30 16.34 -1.68
CA GLY A 106 2.59 17.54 -1.37
C GLY A 106 1.27 17.37 -0.65
N SER A 107 0.84 16.17 -0.45
CA SER A 107 -0.40 15.94 0.25
C SER A 107 -0.17 15.73 1.72
N ARG A 108 -0.88 16.42 2.53
CA ARG A 108 -0.77 16.23 3.95
C ARG A 108 -1.62 15.09 4.45
N LEU A 109 -2.38 14.50 3.57
CA LEU A 109 -3.27 13.44 3.97
C LEU A 109 -2.61 12.08 4.05
N VAL A 110 -1.52 11.90 3.33
CA VAL A 110 -0.87 10.60 3.28
C VAL A 110 0.52 10.75 3.81
N GLN A 111 0.65 10.50 5.09
CA GLN A 111 1.92 10.72 5.73
C GLN A 111 2.93 9.63 5.45
N PHE A 112 2.52 8.40 5.55
CA PHE A 112 3.50 7.35 5.53
C PHE A 112 4.00 6.98 4.13
N LEU A 113 3.38 7.51 3.08
CA LEU A 113 3.89 7.25 1.74
C LEU A 113 4.50 8.48 1.11
N SER A 114 4.89 9.44 1.91
CA SER A 114 5.54 10.62 1.40
C SER A 114 6.90 10.74 2.03
N GLY A 115 7.77 11.48 1.36
CA GLY A 115 9.04 11.87 1.92
C GLY A 115 9.81 10.76 2.59
N ASP A 116 10.03 10.92 3.86
CA ASP A 116 10.90 10.05 4.64
C ASP A 116 10.43 8.60 4.67
N THR A 117 9.14 8.39 4.72
CA THR A 117 8.63 7.03 4.79
C THR A 117 8.84 6.30 3.47
N ALA A 118 8.62 6.99 2.35
CA ALA A 118 8.89 6.39 1.06
C ALA A 118 10.36 6.06 0.91
N LEU A 119 11.21 6.96 1.33
CA LEU A 119 12.65 6.75 1.25
C LEU A 119 13.05 5.56 2.12
N LYS A 120 12.50 5.46 3.31
CA LYS A 120 12.83 4.36 4.19
C LYS A 120 12.38 3.03 3.58
N LEU A 121 11.21 3.02 2.96
CA LEU A 121 10.73 1.81 2.32
C LEU A 121 11.69 1.38 1.22
N ILE A 122 12.09 2.31 0.37
CA ILE A 122 13.01 2.01 -0.72
C ILE A 122 14.34 1.50 -0.20
N THR A 123 14.82 2.09 0.89
CA THR A 123 16.12 1.74 1.42
C THR A 123 16.11 0.40 2.15
N ASP A 124 15.05 0.14 2.90
CA ASP A 124 15.02 -1.05 3.76
C ASP A 124 14.46 -2.30 3.10
N ALA A 125 13.76 -2.15 1.99
CA ALA A 125 13.11 -3.30 1.38
C ALA A 125 14.11 -4.31 0.87
N ASP A 126 13.72 -5.58 0.90
CA ASP A 126 14.57 -6.67 0.43
C ASP A 126 14.16 -7.15 -0.96
N ARG A 127 13.35 -6.39 -1.65
CA ARG A 127 12.92 -6.72 -3.01
C ARG A 127 12.65 -5.42 -3.75
N PRO A 128 12.46 -5.48 -5.06
CA PRO A 128 12.27 -4.26 -5.83
C PRO A 128 11.10 -3.43 -5.32
N VAL A 129 11.27 -2.13 -5.33
CA VAL A 129 10.23 -1.19 -4.95
C VAL A 129 9.94 -0.31 -6.15
N ILE A 130 8.68 -0.26 -6.53
CA ILE A 130 8.25 0.47 -7.72
C ILE A 130 7.47 1.69 -7.28
N SER A 131 7.89 2.84 -7.74
CA SER A 131 7.19 4.08 -7.47
C SER A 131 6.31 4.38 -8.68
N LEU A 132 5.01 4.32 -8.50
CA LEU A 132 4.07 4.55 -9.59
C LEU A 132 4.00 6.05 -9.87
N PRO A 133 3.93 6.43 -11.13
CA PRO A 133 3.91 7.86 -11.44
C PRO A 133 2.56 8.46 -11.14
N GLU A 134 2.58 9.74 -10.86
CA GLU A 134 1.34 10.45 -10.71
C GLU A 134 0.75 10.60 -12.10
N GLN A 135 -0.51 10.20 -12.28
CA GLN A 135 -1.10 10.24 -13.57
C GLN A 135 -1.89 11.49 -13.72
N THR A 136 -1.55 12.30 -14.69
CA THR A 136 -2.29 13.50 -14.92
C THR A 136 -3.44 13.19 -15.85
N GLU A 137 -4.43 13.97 -15.75
CA GLU A 137 -5.50 13.78 -16.52
C GLU A 137 -5.36 14.03 -17.87
N ASN A 138 -4.70 14.75 -18.25
CA ASN A 138 -4.65 15.03 -19.53
C ASN A 138 -3.83 14.42 -20.30
N LYS A 139 -3.95 14.04 -20.56
CA LYS A 139 -3.21 13.46 -21.25
C LYS A 139 -3.37 13.00 -21.83
#